data_4e244b2dc9bae015ec4944d641b9a106
#
_entry.id   4e244b2dc9bae015ec4944d641b9a106
#
_cell.length_a   1.000
_cell.length_b   1.000
_cell.length_c   1.000
_cell.angle_alpha   90.00
_cell.angle_beta   90.00
_cell.angle_gamma   90.00
#
_symmetry.space_group_name_H-M   'P 1'
#
loop_
_entity.id
_entity.type
_entity.pdbx_description
1 polymer ?
#
loop_
_entity_poly.entity_id
_entity_poly.type
_entity_poly.pdbx_seq_one_letter_code
_entity_poly.pdbx_strand_id
1 'polypeptide(L)'
;MKKKYQKRFVPHAVVAGVFLLIMIGYFWYQKSRENYNYLKIDSSEYFVYTISQTQNGHYYQYQPYLNLKGDLGRVINQDIDSYVQRFNKEDVCITYDYDVSGNVLSLVIKVEDYGYAESAAILSFRTYNIHLKRLELIGDEELFSYYGIQSSDVESLLNQQLHLYYQDLQSKGDLSKSCDYACFLEARNIDEGMKDTSFYVREGKLVAYKPYTFIQTEASPEIVYDFVLTN
;
A
#
# COMPACT_ATOMS: atom_id res chain seq x y z
N MET A 1 -37.99 -24.73 55.37
CA MET A 1 -37.05 -23.57 55.17
C MET A 1 -35.98 -23.79 54.10
N LYS A 2 -36.06 -24.78 53.17
CA LYS A 2 -35.01 -25.08 52.17
C LYS A 2 -35.22 -24.51 50.75
N LYS A 3 -36.43 -23.98 50.43
CA LYS A 3 -36.75 -23.53 49.07
C LYS A 3 -36.40 -22.07 48.72
N LYS A 4 -36.00 -21.24 49.69
CA LYS A 4 -35.72 -19.80 49.46
C LYS A 4 -34.28 -19.50 49.03
N TYR A 5 -33.35 -20.41 49.25
CA TYR A 5 -31.92 -20.20 48.93
C TYR A 5 -31.55 -20.60 47.49
N GLN A 6 -32.27 -21.53 46.85
CA GLN A 6 -31.93 -21.97 45.50
C GLN A 6 -32.23 -20.94 44.38
N LYS A 7 -33.21 -20.04 44.58
CA LYS A 7 -33.56 -19.05 43.57
C LYS A 7 -32.62 -17.86 43.45
N ARG A 8 -31.73 -17.63 44.42
CA ARG A 8 -30.79 -16.50 44.41
C ARG A 8 -29.43 -16.81 43.78
N PHE A 9 -29.05 -18.06 43.67
CA PHE A 9 -27.74 -18.48 43.18
C PHE A 9 -27.69 -18.57 41.63
N VAL A 10 -28.79 -18.87 40.97
CA VAL A 10 -28.84 -19.06 39.52
C VAL A 10 -28.49 -17.78 38.72
N PRO A 11 -29.03 -16.58 39.07
CA PRO A 11 -28.68 -15.37 38.29
C PRO A 11 -27.22 -14.93 38.50
N HIS A 12 -26.64 -15.19 39.67
CA HIS A 12 -25.23 -14.83 39.92
C HIS A 12 -24.26 -15.75 39.18
N ALA A 13 -24.57 -17.03 39.08
CA ALA A 13 -23.76 -17.98 38.30
C ALA A 13 -23.79 -17.67 36.78
N VAL A 14 -24.96 -17.27 36.28
CA VAL A 14 -25.09 -16.85 34.86
C VAL A 14 -24.29 -15.57 34.60
N VAL A 15 -24.40 -14.57 35.47
CA VAL A 15 -23.63 -13.32 35.35
C VAL A 15 -22.12 -13.58 35.43
N ALA A 16 -21.67 -14.43 36.34
CA ALA A 16 -20.28 -14.82 36.48
C ALA A 16 -19.78 -15.58 35.24
N GLY A 17 -20.60 -16.46 34.64
CA GLY A 17 -20.28 -17.19 33.43
C GLY A 17 -20.13 -16.26 32.20
N VAL A 18 -21.04 -15.31 32.03
CA VAL A 18 -20.94 -14.30 30.98
C VAL A 18 -19.71 -13.42 31.16
N PHE A 19 -19.40 -13.01 32.37
CA PHE A 19 -18.19 -12.20 32.68
C PHE A 19 -16.91 -12.98 32.37
N LEU A 20 -16.87 -14.28 32.68
CA LEU A 20 -15.75 -15.15 32.36
C LEU A 20 -15.54 -15.30 30.84
N LEU A 21 -16.62 -15.46 30.07
CA LEU A 21 -16.55 -15.54 28.62
C LEU A 21 -16.06 -14.23 27.99
N ILE A 22 -16.50 -13.08 28.50
CA ILE A 22 -16.03 -11.77 28.06
C ILE A 22 -14.54 -11.61 28.37
N MET A 23 -14.10 -12.00 29.57
CA MET A 23 -12.69 -11.95 29.97
C MET A 23 -11.81 -12.89 29.13
N ILE A 24 -12.28 -14.12 28.84
CA ILE A 24 -11.58 -15.06 27.95
C ILE A 24 -11.52 -14.47 26.53
N GLY A 25 -12.61 -13.94 26.01
CA GLY A 25 -12.64 -13.29 24.71
C GLY A 25 -11.71 -12.08 24.63
N TYR A 26 -11.69 -11.25 25.67
CA TYR A 26 -10.76 -10.12 25.78
C TYR A 26 -9.29 -10.57 25.87
N PHE A 27 -9.01 -11.63 26.64
CA PHE A 27 -7.65 -12.20 26.74
C PHE A 27 -7.18 -12.80 25.42
N TRP A 28 -8.08 -13.49 24.70
CA TRP A 28 -7.79 -14.00 23.35
C TRP A 28 -7.57 -12.86 22.35
N TYR A 29 -8.37 -11.81 22.44
CA TYR A 29 -8.20 -10.61 21.61
C TYR A 29 -6.87 -9.90 21.89
N GLN A 30 -6.51 -9.72 23.16
CA GLN A 30 -5.20 -9.17 23.56
C GLN A 30 -4.05 -10.06 23.08
N LYS A 31 -4.13 -11.37 23.31
CA LYS A 31 -3.12 -12.33 22.88
C LYS A 31 -2.99 -12.41 21.36
N SER A 32 -4.06 -12.24 20.62
CA SER A 32 -4.02 -12.14 19.15
C SER A 32 -3.36 -10.86 18.68
N ARG A 33 -3.47 -9.75 19.42
CA ARG A 33 -2.72 -8.50 19.16
C ARG A 33 -1.24 -8.58 19.55
N GLU A 34 -0.91 -9.34 20.59
CA GLU A 34 0.49 -9.50 21.04
C GLU A 34 1.34 -10.41 20.15
N ASN A 35 0.73 -11.14 19.22
CA ASN A 35 1.44 -12.04 18.30
C ASN A 35 2.06 -11.35 17.08
N TYR A 36 1.93 -10.04 16.94
CA TYR A 36 2.68 -9.31 15.92
C TYR A 36 4.08 -9.00 16.47
N ASN A 37 5.09 -9.61 15.84
CA ASN A 37 6.51 -9.38 16.16
C ASN A 37 7.02 -8.00 15.70
N TYR A 38 6.22 -6.94 15.83
CA TYR A 38 6.68 -5.59 15.56
C TYR A 38 7.16 -4.90 16.83
N LEU A 39 8.15 -4.05 16.68
CA LEU A 39 8.59 -3.14 17.72
C LEU A 39 7.81 -1.85 17.61
N LYS A 40 7.20 -1.45 18.72
CA LYS A 40 7.10 -0.02 19.00
C LYS A 40 8.52 0.47 19.28
N ILE A 41 9.17 1.10 18.30
CA ILE A 41 10.33 1.91 18.54
C ILE A 41 9.77 3.29 18.88
N ASP A 42 10.10 3.83 20.03
CA ASP A 42 9.73 5.16 20.51
C ASP A 42 8.24 5.49 20.48
N SER A 43 7.41 4.82 21.25
CA SER A 43 6.00 5.21 21.44
C SER A 43 5.16 5.46 20.17
N SER A 44 5.70 5.30 18.99
CA SER A 44 4.96 5.35 17.74
C SER A 44 4.01 4.16 17.64
N GLU A 45 2.72 4.43 17.50
CA GLU A 45 1.71 3.39 17.27
C GLU A 45 1.68 2.93 15.80
N TYR A 46 2.49 3.53 14.94
CA TYR A 46 2.47 3.33 13.50
C TYR A 46 3.52 2.30 13.05
N PHE A 47 3.17 1.50 12.06
CA PHE A 47 4.11 0.58 11.41
C PHE A 47 5.12 1.32 10.54
N VAL A 48 4.71 2.42 9.95
CA VAL A 48 5.53 3.30 9.12
C VAL A 48 5.36 4.74 9.57
N TYR A 49 6.44 5.48 9.67
CA TYR A 49 6.40 6.91 9.98
C TYR A 49 7.50 7.67 9.23
N THR A 50 7.35 8.98 9.12
CA THR A 50 8.34 9.85 8.48
C THR A 50 9.47 10.15 9.47
N ILE A 51 10.72 9.83 9.10
CA ILE A 51 11.92 10.18 9.89
C ILE A 51 12.55 11.50 9.44
N SER A 52 12.36 11.87 8.19
CA SER A 52 12.81 13.17 7.69
C SER A 52 11.85 13.69 6.64
N GLN A 53 11.73 15.03 6.61
CA GLN A 53 11.01 15.76 5.59
C GLN A 53 11.94 16.87 5.10
N THR A 54 12.28 16.83 3.83
CA THR A 54 13.11 17.85 3.18
C THR A 54 12.26 18.58 2.14
N GLN A 55 12.40 19.89 2.07
CA GLN A 55 11.83 20.68 0.99
C GLN A 55 12.94 21.08 0.05
N ASN A 56 12.89 20.58 -1.17
CA ASN A 56 13.81 20.93 -2.25
C ASN A 56 13.04 21.71 -3.33
N GLY A 57 13.32 23.01 -3.45
CA GLY A 57 12.55 23.87 -4.34
C GLY A 57 11.09 23.99 -3.90
N HIS A 58 10.16 23.60 -4.77
CA HIS A 58 8.72 23.62 -4.53
C HIS A 58 8.14 22.32 -3.99
N TYR A 59 8.94 21.26 -3.93
CA TYR A 59 8.48 19.91 -3.65
C TYR A 59 8.97 19.39 -2.31
N TYR A 60 8.17 18.52 -1.69
CA TYR A 60 8.52 17.83 -0.45
C TYR A 60 9.02 16.43 -0.74
N GLN A 61 10.02 16.02 0.03
CA GLN A 61 10.55 14.67 0.02
C GLN A 61 10.39 14.08 1.42
N TYR A 62 9.56 13.05 1.53
CA TYR A 62 9.33 12.34 2.79
C TYR A 62 10.13 11.04 2.78
N GLN A 63 10.88 10.81 3.83
CA GLN A 63 11.58 9.55 4.02
C GLN A 63 10.79 8.67 5.00
N PRO A 64 10.15 7.58 4.53
CA PRO A 64 9.48 6.65 5.41
C PRO A 64 10.49 5.79 6.16
N TYR A 65 10.12 5.38 7.37
CA TYR A 65 10.83 4.43 8.18
C TYR A 65 9.90 3.30 8.61
N LEU A 66 10.31 2.07 8.36
CA LEU A 66 9.57 0.88 8.72
C LEU A 66 9.91 0.45 10.14
N ASN A 67 8.90 0.48 11.01
CA ASN A 67 9.01 0.19 12.44
C ASN A 67 8.86 -1.32 12.69
N LEU A 68 9.75 -2.14 12.14
CA LEU A 68 9.77 -3.58 12.34
C LEU A 68 11.01 -4.05 13.10
N LYS A 69 10.83 -5.09 13.93
CA LYS A 69 11.93 -5.74 14.65
C LYS A 69 12.85 -6.53 13.73
N GLY A 70 14.11 -6.59 14.17
CA GLY A 70 15.10 -7.50 13.61
C GLY A 70 15.74 -7.03 12.31
N ASP A 71 16.42 -7.97 11.66
CA ASP A 71 17.23 -7.67 10.49
C ASP A 71 16.41 -7.24 9.27
N LEU A 72 15.19 -7.75 9.12
CA LEU A 72 14.34 -7.38 8.00
C LEU A 72 14.05 -5.88 7.98
N GLY A 73 13.57 -5.32 9.11
CA GLY A 73 13.30 -3.89 9.21
C GLY A 73 14.54 -3.05 8.92
N ARG A 74 15.69 -3.46 9.44
CA ARG A 74 16.97 -2.78 9.17
C ARG A 74 17.35 -2.82 7.68
N VAL A 75 17.24 -3.97 7.03
CA VAL A 75 17.60 -4.12 5.60
C VAL A 75 16.67 -3.29 4.73
N ILE A 76 15.36 -3.36 4.98
CA ILE A 76 14.38 -2.57 4.21
C ILE A 76 14.62 -1.06 4.42
N ASN A 77 14.85 -0.61 5.65
CA ASN A 77 15.11 0.81 5.92
C ASN A 77 16.40 1.29 5.24
N GLN A 78 17.44 0.47 5.14
CA GLN A 78 18.65 0.77 4.38
C GLN A 78 18.36 0.87 2.86
N ASP A 79 17.51 0.00 2.33
CA ASP A 79 17.10 0.05 0.92
C ASP A 79 16.22 1.28 0.63
N ILE A 80 15.30 1.62 1.55
CA ILE A 80 14.50 2.85 1.49
C ILE A 80 15.41 4.09 1.47
N ASP A 81 16.37 4.16 2.40
CA ASP A 81 17.33 5.26 2.46
C ASP A 81 18.10 5.40 1.15
N SER A 82 18.63 4.28 0.65
CA SER A 82 19.35 4.25 -0.63
C SER A 82 18.48 4.65 -1.81
N TYR A 83 17.20 4.26 -1.80
CA TYR A 83 16.25 4.61 -2.84
C TYR A 83 15.90 6.10 -2.82
N VAL A 84 15.54 6.65 -1.67
CA VAL A 84 15.21 8.07 -1.50
C VAL A 84 16.42 8.95 -1.86
N GLN A 85 17.63 8.56 -1.45
CA GLN A 85 18.86 9.30 -1.72
C GLN A 85 19.17 9.45 -3.23
N ARG A 86 18.78 8.48 -4.06
CA ARG A 86 18.95 8.60 -5.53
C ARG A 86 18.14 9.75 -6.13
N PHE A 87 17.05 10.11 -5.48
CA PHE A 87 16.13 11.17 -5.92
C PHE A 87 16.25 12.46 -5.08
N ASN A 88 17.29 12.57 -4.22
CA ASN A 88 17.54 13.77 -3.43
C ASN A 88 18.09 14.90 -4.30
N LYS A 89 17.23 15.52 -5.10
CA LYS A 89 17.53 16.66 -5.99
C LYS A 89 16.32 17.59 -6.05
N GLU A 90 16.54 18.80 -6.56
CA GLU A 90 15.46 19.74 -6.84
C GLU A 90 14.45 19.11 -7.82
N ASP A 91 13.23 19.62 -7.81
CA ASP A 91 12.14 19.20 -8.70
C ASP A 91 11.68 17.72 -8.55
N VAL A 92 11.99 17.09 -7.43
CA VAL A 92 11.47 15.76 -7.10
C VAL A 92 10.57 15.81 -5.88
N CYS A 93 9.37 15.25 -6.03
CA CYS A 93 8.44 14.97 -4.95
C CYS A 93 8.54 13.50 -4.55
N ILE A 94 8.72 13.22 -3.26
CA ILE A 94 8.70 11.84 -2.73
C ILE A 94 7.62 11.76 -1.67
N THR A 95 6.65 10.89 -1.91
CA THR A 95 5.59 10.57 -0.95
C THR A 95 5.56 9.09 -0.69
N TYR A 96 4.86 8.68 0.34
CA TYR A 96 4.63 7.27 0.62
C TYR A 96 3.24 7.05 1.20
N ASP A 97 2.78 5.83 1.06
CA ASP A 97 1.56 5.35 1.67
C ASP A 97 1.77 3.92 2.17
N TYR A 98 1.00 3.48 3.17
CA TYR A 98 1.06 2.11 3.65
C TYR A 98 -0.31 1.62 4.11
N ASP A 99 -0.52 0.33 3.99
CA ASP A 99 -1.72 -0.35 4.48
C ASP A 99 -1.36 -1.66 5.17
N VAL A 100 -2.21 -2.07 6.10
CA VAL A 100 -2.11 -3.35 6.79
C VAL A 100 -3.40 -4.12 6.58
N SER A 101 -3.35 -5.10 5.71
CA SER A 101 -4.47 -5.98 5.40
C SER A 101 -4.19 -7.40 5.89
N GLY A 102 -4.92 -7.85 6.90
CA GLY A 102 -4.69 -9.14 7.54
C GLY A 102 -3.28 -9.27 8.14
N ASN A 103 -2.46 -10.11 7.56
CA ASN A 103 -1.05 -10.31 7.98
C ASN A 103 -0.04 -9.64 7.02
N VAL A 104 -0.51 -8.87 6.06
CA VAL A 104 0.32 -8.20 5.08
C VAL A 104 0.40 -6.72 5.40
N LEU A 105 1.60 -6.21 5.60
CA LEU A 105 1.92 -4.79 5.57
C LEU A 105 2.45 -4.48 4.17
N SER A 106 1.80 -3.56 3.49
CA SER A 106 2.27 -3.01 2.22
C SER A 106 2.70 -1.57 2.40
N LEU A 107 3.88 -1.22 1.90
CA LEU A 107 4.42 0.13 1.84
C LEU A 107 4.71 0.46 0.38
N VAL A 108 4.24 1.60 -0.11
CA VAL A 108 4.59 2.14 -1.42
C VAL A 108 5.28 3.50 -1.25
N ILE A 109 6.39 3.68 -1.94
CA ILE A 109 7.06 4.97 -2.08
C ILE A 109 6.82 5.44 -3.51
N LYS A 110 6.33 6.66 -3.64
CA LYS A 110 5.99 7.31 -4.91
C LYS A 110 6.99 8.43 -5.17
N VAL A 111 7.58 8.43 -6.34
CA VAL A 111 8.53 9.43 -6.77
C VAL A 111 8.00 10.10 -8.02
N GLU A 112 7.87 11.42 -7.97
CA GLU A 112 7.48 12.28 -9.09
C GLU A 112 8.67 13.17 -9.42
N ASP A 113 9.35 12.90 -10.52
CA ASP A 113 10.52 13.65 -10.98
C ASP A 113 10.10 14.65 -12.06
N TYR A 114 10.02 15.92 -11.70
CA TYR A 114 9.63 17.04 -12.56
C TYR A 114 10.83 17.64 -13.33
N GLY A 115 12.04 17.23 -13.02
CA GLY A 115 13.26 17.72 -13.69
C GLY A 115 13.44 17.23 -15.12
N TYR A 116 12.48 16.44 -15.66
CA TYR A 116 12.57 15.87 -17.00
C TYR A 116 12.15 16.88 -18.09
N ALA A 117 11.11 17.67 -17.87
CA ALA A 117 10.66 18.72 -18.77
C ALA A 117 9.75 19.70 -18.00
N GLU A 118 9.64 20.94 -18.47
CA GLU A 118 8.87 22.01 -17.79
C GLU A 118 7.41 21.66 -17.46
N SER A 119 6.82 20.68 -18.17
CA SER A 119 5.42 20.28 -17.99
C SER A 119 5.23 18.78 -17.86
N ALA A 120 6.27 18.02 -17.55
CA ALA A 120 6.20 16.57 -17.45
C ALA A 120 6.90 16.07 -16.18
N ALA A 121 6.35 15.02 -15.60
CA ALA A 121 6.98 14.29 -14.50
C ALA A 121 7.10 12.81 -14.86
N ILE A 122 8.21 12.20 -14.47
CA ILE A 122 8.36 10.75 -14.48
C ILE A 122 7.88 10.21 -13.14
N LEU A 123 6.91 9.33 -13.17
CA LEU A 123 6.37 8.66 -12.00
C LEU A 123 7.04 7.30 -11.83
N SER A 124 7.59 7.08 -10.66
CA SER A 124 8.24 5.83 -10.28
C SER A 124 7.72 5.35 -8.93
N PHE A 125 7.70 4.03 -8.75
CA PHE A 125 7.16 3.41 -7.54
C PHE A 125 8.12 2.36 -7.00
N ARG A 126 8.17 2.25 -5.68
CA ARG A 126 8.86 1.19 -4.96
C ARG A 126 7.93 0.62 -3.92
N THR A 127 7.69 -0.70 -3.94
CA THR A 127 6.81 -1.36 -2.98
C THR A 127 7.56 -2.35 -2.11
N TYR A 128 7.08 -2.51 -0.89
CA TYR A 128 7.52 -3.53 0.06
C TYR A 128 6.28 -4.21 0.63
N ASN A 129 6.11 -5.48 0.33
CA ASN A 129 5.04 -6.29 0.89
C ASN A 129 5.64 -7.25 1.91
N ILE A 130 5.15 -7.22 3.15
CA ILE A 130 5.77 -7.91 4.28
C ILE A 130 4.74 -8.74 5.00
N HIS A 131 5.05 -10.02 5.21
CA HIS A 131 4.24 -10.88 6.05
C HIS A 131 4.56 -10.65 7.52
N LEU A 132 3.67 -9.98 8.24
CA LEU A 132 3.92 -9.51 9.61
C LEU A 132 4.23 -10.60 10.63
N LYS A 133 3.64 -11.81 10.49
CA LYS A 133 3.90 -12.91 11.43
C LYS A 133 5.21 -13.63 11.16
N ARG A 134 5.59 -13.78 9.89
CA ARG A 134 6.83 -14.45 9.49
C ARG A 134 8.02 -13.51 9.49
N LEU A 135 7.76 -12.19 9.43
CA LEU A 135 8.76 -11.13 9.26
C LEU A 135 9.64 -11.39 8.03
N GLU A 136 9.01 -11.54 6.89
CA GLU A 136 9.67 -11.75 5.61
C GLU A 136 8.98 -10.96 4.49
N LEU A 137 9.73 -10.62 3.45
CA LEU A 137 9.18 -10.04 2.23
C LEU A 137 8.33 -11.09 1.50
N ILE A 138 7.20 -10.64 1.00
CA ILE A 138 6.31 -11.43 0.14
C ILE A 138 6.65 -11.10 -1.30
N GLY A 139 6.95 -12.13 -2.10
CA GLY A 139 7.06 -12.01 -3.56
C GLY A 139 5.68 -11.84 -4.21
N ASP A 140 5.68 -11.37 -5.45
CA ASP A 140 4.45 -11.07 -6.18
C ASP A 140 3.54 -12.30 -6.33
N GLU A 141 4.08 -13.48 -6.63
CA GLU A 141 3.30 -14.71 -6.76
C GLU A 141 2.57 -15.08 -5.47
N GLU A 142 3.24 -14.95 -4.33
CA GLU A 142 2.63 -15.18 -3.03
C GLU A 142 1.56 -14.12 -2.74
N LEU A 143 1.83 -12.86 -3.07
CA LEU A 143 0.88 -11.77 -2.91
C LEU A 143 -0.39 -12.01 -3.74
N PHE A 144 -0.26 -12.43 -5.01
CA PHE A 144 -1.39 -12.78 -5.87
C PHE A 144 -2.22 -13.92 -5.29
N SER A 145 -1.55 -14.94 -4.75
CA SER A 145 -2.20 -16.08 -4.10
C SER A 145 -3.06 -15.65 -2.90
N TYR A 146 -2.65 -14.65 -2.10
CA TYR A 146 -3.46 -14.10 -1.01
C TYR A 146 -4.79 -13.51 -1.50
N TYR A 147 -4.83 -13.03 -2.73
CA TYR A 147 -6.03 -12.43 -3.34
C TYR A 147 -6.76 -13.40 -4.28
N GLY A 148 -6.34 -14.66 -4.33
CA GLY A 148 -6.96 -15.68 -5.18
C GLY A 148 -6.80 -15.40 -6.68
N ILE A 149 -5.78 -14.62 -7.06
CA ILE A 149 -5.45 -14.34 -8.46
C ILE A 149 -4.34 -15.29 -8.88
N GLN A 150 -4.48 -15.89 -10.05
CA GLN A 150 -3.39 -16.66 -10.65
C GLN A 150 -2.41 -15.70 -11.33
N SER A 151 -1.11 -15.95 -11.19
CA SER A 151 -0.07 -15.11 -11.80
C SER A 151 -0.25 -14.96 -13.33
N SER A 152 -0.78 -15.99 -13.99
CA SER A 152 -1.11 -15.96 -15.41
C SER A 152 -2.19 -14.93 -15.78
N ASP A 153 -3.05 -14.56 -14.85
CA ASP A 153 -4.20 -13.68 -15.11
C ASP A 153 -3.89 -12.20 -14.83
N VAL A 154 -2.83 -11.95 -14.04
CA VAL A 154 -2.46 -10.59 -13.58
C VAL A 154 -2.18 -9.66 -14.76
N GLU A 155 -1.43 -10.13 -15.76
CA GLU A 155 -1.12 -9.33 -16.96
C GLU A 155 -2.39 -8.95 -17.72
N SER A 156 -3.30 -9.90 -17.89
CA SER A 156 -4.58 -9.64 -18.55
C SER A 156 -5.44 -8.63 -17.80
N LEU A 157 -5.51 -8.75 -16.45
CA LEU A 157 -6.22 -7.81 -15.60
C LEU A 157 -5.61 -6.40 -15.66
N LEU A 158 -4.28 -6.31 -15.62
CA LEU A 158 -3.57 -5.04 -15.72
C LEU A 158 -3.82 -4.35 -17.07
N ASN A 159 -3.69 -5.09 -18.17
CA ASN A 159 -3.94 -4.56 -19.51
C ASN A 159 -5.39 -4.12 -19.68
N GLN A 160 -6.35 -4.84 -19.09
CA GLN A 160 -7.75 -4.42 -19.06
C GLN A 160 -7.92 -3.08 -18.32
N GLN A 161 -7.29 -2.91 -17.14
CA GLN A 161 -7.36 -1.66 -16.39
C GLN A 161 -6.70 -0.49 -17.14
N LEU A 162 -5.56 -0.71 -17.79
CA LEU A 162 -4.90 0.28 -18.64
C LEU A 162 -5.82 0.72 -19.79
N HIS A 163 -6.52 -0.23 -20.42
CA HIS A 163 -7.45 0.08 -21.50
C HIS A 163 -8.68 0.87 -21.02
N LEU A 164 -9.20 0.54 -19.84
CA LEU A 164 -10.28 1.30 -19.21
C LEU A 164 -9.83 2.73 -18.89
N TYR A 165 -8.61 2.90 -18.37
CA TYR A 165 -8.04 4.22 -18.11
C TYR A 165 -7.89 5.04 -19.40
N TYR A 166 -7.38 4.45 -20.48
CA TYR A 166 -7.33 5.09 -21.78
C TYR A 166 -8.73 5.56 -22.27
N GLN A 167 -9.75 4.71 -22.14
CA GLN A 167 -11.12 5.05 -22.53
C GLN A 167 -11.68 6.20 -21.67
N ASP A 168 -11.39 6.22 -20.38
CA ASP A 168 -11.78 7.30 -19.48
C ASP A 168 -11.16 8.64 -19.90
N LEU A 169 -9.84 8.67 -20.16
CA LEU A 169 -9.14 9.87 -20.65
C LEU A 169 -9.71 10.36 -22.00
N GLN A 170 -10.02 9.45 -22.91
CA GLN A 170 -10.67 9.84 -24.18
C GLN A 170 -12.06 10.45 -23.96
N SER A 171 -12.84 9.86 -23.06
CA SER A 171 -14.20 10.32 -22.77
C SER A 171 -14.23 11.70 -22.14
N LYS A 172 -13.22 12.04 -21.33
CA LYS A 172 -13.03 13.34 -20.68
C LYS A 172 -12.44 14.41 -21.63
N GLY A 173 -11.92 13.99 -22.78
CA GLY A 173 -11.24 14.88 -23.72
C GLY A 173 -9.79 15.19 -23.35
N ASP A 174 -9.21 14.44 -22.42
CA ASP A 174 -7.83 14.59 -21.97
C ASP A 174 -6.80 13.97 -22.93
N LEU A 175 -7.29 13.22 -23.89
CA LEU A 175 -6.52 12.72 -25.03
C LEU A 175 -7.08 13.24 -26.36
N SER A 176 -6.19 13.50 -27.31
CA SER A 176 -6.61 13.79 -28.68
C SER A 176 -7.47 12.64 -29.25
N LYS A 177 -8.54 12.95 -29.93
CA LYS A 177 -9.39 11.96 -30.63
C LYS A 177 -8.63 11.12 -31.67
N SER A 178 -7.50 11.62 -32.13
CA SER A 178 -6.62 10.91 -33.07
C SER A 178 -5.60 10.02 -32.39
N CYS A 179 -5.49 10.08 -31.06
CA CYS A 179 -4.57 9.24 -30.30
C CYS A 179 -5.27 7.90 -29.97
N ASP A 180 -4.88 6.84 -30.66
CA ASP A 180 -5.30 5.49 -30.36
C ASP A 180 -4.58 4.93 -29.13
N TYR A 181 -4.88 3.70 -28.75
CA TYR A 181 -4.29 3.08 -27.56
C TYR A 181 -2.77 2.94 -27.62
N ALA A 182 -2.23 2.64 -28.80
CA ALA A 182 -0.79 2.55 -28.99
C ALA A 182 -0.11 3.91 -28.82
N CYS A 183 -0.69 4.96 -29.40
CA CYS A 183 -0.26 6.34 -29.21
C CYS A 183 -0.31 6.75 -27.72
N PHE A 184 -1.34 6.33 -26.97
CA PHE A 184 -1.45 6.59 -25.53
C PHE A 184 -0.29 5.96 -24.76
N LEU A 185 0.01 4.68 -25.01
CA LEU A 185 1.10 3.98 -24.33
C LEU A 185 2.45 4.63 -24.64
N GLU A 186 2.71 4.97 -25.90
CA GLU A 186 3.94 5.63 -26.33
C GLU A 186 4.07 7.03 -25.69
N ALA A 187 3.03 7.85 -25.75
CA ALA A 187 3.03 9.21 -25.21
C ALA A 187 3.23 9.25 -23.69
N ARG A 188 2.83 8.20 -22.98
CA ARG A 188 2.98 8.06 -21.53
C ARG A 188 4.18 7.21 -21.13
N ASN A 189 4.91 6.68 -22.10
CA ASN A 189 6.03 5.76 -21.87
C ASN A 189 5.63 4.57 -20.97
N ILE A 190 4.46 3.99 -21.22
CA ILE A 190 3.92 2.84 -20.49
C ILE A 190 4.27 1.58 -21.26
N ASP A 191 5.01 0.68 -20.64
CA ASP A 191 5.20 -0.69 -21.14
C ASP A 191 3.95 -1.53 -20.85
N GLU A 192 3.45 -2.27 -21.83
CA GLU A 192 2.43 -3.30 -21.60
C GLU A 192 2.99 -4.46 -20.78
N GLY A 193 2.07 -5.22 -20.19
CA GLY A 193 2.43 -6.39 -19.37
C GLY A 193 2.94 -6.04 -17.98
N MET A 194 3.67 -6.98 -17.40
CA MET A 194 4.11 -6.94 -16.00
C MET A 194 5.45 -6.20 -15.78
N LYS A 195 6.13 -5.80 -16.86
CA LYS A 195 7.43 -5.17 -16.76
C LYS A 195 7.36 -3.87 -15.92
N ASP A 196 8.31 -3.71 -15.03
CA ASP A 196 8.45 -2.56 -14.11
C ASP A 196 7.21 -2.27 -13.24
N THR A 197 6.25 -3.20 -13.20
CA THR A 197 5.04 -3.07 -12.37
C THR A 197 5.38 -3.37 -10.91
N SER A 198 4.89 -2.53 -10.00
CA SER A 198 4.97 -2.74 -8.56
C SER A 198 3.59 -3.07 -8.01
N PHE A 199 3.49 -4.05 -7.11
CA PHE A 199 2.22 -4.46 -6.51
C PHE A 199 2.15 -4.04 -5.04
N TYR A 200 0.97 -3.64 -4.62
CA TYR A 200 0.71 -3.06 -3.32
C TYR A 200 -0.69 -3.46 -2.84
N VAL A 201 -0.88 -3.57 -1.55
CA VAL A 201 -2.21 -3.79 -0.96
C VAL A 201 -2.73 -2.47 -0.40
N ARG A 202 -3.96 -2.11 -0.76
CA ARG A 202 -4.64 -0.93 -0.22
C ARG A 202 -6.11 -1.26 0.04
N GLU A 203 -6.56 -1.01 1.26
CA GLU A 203 -7.95 -1.27 1.69
C GLU A 203 -8.41 -2.71 1.40
N GLY A 204 -7.49 -3.67 1.57
CA GLY A 204 -7.75 -5.08 1.29
C GLY A 204 -7.81 -5.44 -0.19
N LYS A 205 -7.43 -4.54 -1.09
CA LYS A 205 -7.39 -4.76 -2.54
C LYS A 205 -5.96 -4.83 -3.04
N LEU A 206 -5.73 -5.68 -4.03
CA LEU A 206 -4.48 -5.70 -4.77
C LEU A 206 -4.48 -4.58 -5.82
N VAL A 207 -3.45 -3.76 -5.77
CA VAL A 207 -3.25 -2.59 -6.63
C VAL A 207 -1.94 -2.73 -7.37
N ALA A 208 -1.93 -2.44 -8.66
CA ALA A 208 -0.73 -2.36 -9.48
C ALA A 208 -0.35 -0.90 -9.75
N TYR A 209 0.92 -0.59 -9.61
CA TYR A 209 1.52 0.68 -9.99
C TYR A 209 2.46 0.49 -11.17
N LYS A 210 2.28 1.27 -12.22
CA LYS A 210 3.19 1.30 -13.36
C LYS A 210 3.92 2.64 -13.41
N PRO A 211 5.25 2.65 -13.65
CA PRO A 211 5.95 3.88 -13.98
C PRO A 211 5.40 4.46 -15.28
N TYR A 212 5.23 5.77 -15.35
CA TYR A 212 4.83 6.44 -16.58
C TYR A 212 5.20 7.92 -16.57
N THR A 213 5.19 8.53 -17.76
CA THR A 213 5.39 9.97 -17.91
C THR A 213 4.04 10.68 -17.83
N PHE A 214 3.93 11.58 -16.87
CA PHE A 214 2.77 12.45 -16.72
C PHE A 214 3.05 13.80 -17.38
N ILE A 215 2.10 14.31 -18.17
CA ILE A 215 2.17 15.63 -18.75
C ILE A 215 1.21 16.54 -18.00
N GLN A 216 1.75 17.52 -17.29
CA GLN A 216 0.96 18.51 -16.56
C GLN A 216 0.41 19.54 -17.54
N THR A 217 -0.90 19.66 -17.62
CA THR A 217 -1.60 20.72 -18.36
C THR A 217 -2.41 21.56 -17.37
N GLU A 218 -2.82 22.78 -17.75
CA GLU A 218 -3.68 23.62 -16.88
C GLU A 218 -5.00 22.93 -16.51
N ALA A 219 -5.45 21.97 -17.29
CA ALA A 219 -6.64 21.16 -17.09
C ALA A 219 -6.28 19.73 -16.72
N SER A 220 -5.17 19.52 -15.97
CA SER A 220 -4.68 18.19 -15.65
C SER A 220 -5.75 17.35 -14.97
N PRO A 221 -6.13 16.19 -15.53
CA PRO A 221 -7.01 15.26 -14.85
C PRO A 221 -6.37 14.77 -13.56
N GLU A 222 -7.21 14.32 -12.63
CA GLU A 222 -6.74 13.62 -11.44
C GLU A 222 -5.84 12.46 -11.88
N ILE A 223 -4.60 12.46 -11.34
CA ILE A 223 -3.62 11.45 -11.74
C ILE A 223 -4.04 10.12 -11.14
N VAL A 224 -4.39 9.18 -11.99
CA VAL A 224 -4.63 7.79 -11.57
C VAL A 224 -3.29 7.08 -11.51
N TYR A 225 -2.81 6.85 -10.30
CA TYR A 225 -1.53 6.16 -10.05
C TYR A 225 -1.68 4.65 -9.95
N ASP A 226 -2.90 4.16 -9.76
CA ASP A 226 -3.15 2.82 -9.33
C ASP A 226 -4.21 2.12 -10.18
N PHE A 227 -3.92 0.88 -10.50
CA PHE A 227 -4.82 -0.01 -11.20
C PHE A 227 -5.29 -1.09 -10.23
N VAL A 228 -6.55 -1.01 -9.80
CA VAL A 228 -7.13 -1.98 -8.86
C VAL A 228 -7.39 -3.30 -9.60
N LEU A 229 -6.73 -4.37 -9.16
CA LEU A 229 -6.82 -5.70 -9.79
C LEU A 229 -7.88 -6.60 -9.15
N THR A 230 -8.37 -6.28 -7.96
CA THR A 230 -9.41 -7.02 -7.24
C THR A 230 -10.60 -6.13 -6.91
N ASN A 231 -11.79 -6.72 -6.86
CA ASN A 231 -13.02 -6.04 -6.47
C ASN A 231 -13.15 -5.92 -4.95
#